data_e187f85c848da5f4d635314a6e4e7151
#
_entry.id   e187f85c848da5f4d635314a6e4e7151
#
_cell.length_a   1.000
_cell.length_b   1.000
_cell.length_c   1.000
_cell.angle_alpha   90.00
_cell.angle_beta   90.00
_cell.angle_gamma   90.00
#
_symmetry.space_group_name_H-M   'P 1'
#
loop_
_entity.id
_entity.type
_entity.pdbx_description
1 polymer ?
#
loop_
_entity_poly.entity_id
_entity_poly.type
_entity_poly.pdbx_seq_one_letter_code
_entity_poly.pdbx_strand_id
1 'polypeptide(L)'
;DGINLLDPGKTPHENIQFLLVLTCILKAVDIHADLLRESAADVGNDHRLGANEAPPAILSVFLGEQLEDVLSQLISTGEATHSISGKMLETGVKTLPDFMKDATDRNRTSPFAFTGNKFEFRMVGSQDSIAQPNVVLNTIVAEAFAEACDELEKADDFDMAVHDLIKKYATEHQRIVFNGNGYSEAWVEEAERRGLPNRSEEHTSELQ
;
A
#
# COMPACT_ATOMS: atom_id res chain seq x y z
N ASP A 1 -16.72 -16.82 5.11
CA ASP A 1 -18.06 -16.36 4.75
C ASP A 1 -18.13 -15.62 3.40
N GLY A 2 -17.02 -15.48 2.67
CA GLY A 2 -17.00 -14.91 1.32
C GLY A 2 -17.05 -13.38 1.25
N ILE A 3 -16.84 -12.67 2.35
CA ILE A 3 -16.74 -11.21 2.37
C ILE A 3 -15.29 -10.82 2.11
N ASN A 4 -15.06 -9.91 1.15
CA ASN A 4 -13.75 -9.34 0.89
C ASN A 4 -13.50 -8.16 1.85
N LEU A 5 -12.56 -8.32 2.80
CA LEU A 5 -12.21 -7.28 3.76
C LEU A 5 -11.44 -6.10 3.14
N LEU A 6 -10.96 -6.26 1.90
CA LEU A 6 -10.32 -5.21 1.11
C LEU A 6 -11.28 -4.52 0.14
N ASP A 7 -12.58 -4.77 0.23
CA ASP A 7 -13.57 -4.00 -0.50
C ASP A 7 -13.87 -2.70 0.25
N PRO A 8 -13.47 -1.53 -0.28
CA PRO A 8 -13.72 -0.25 0.37
C PRO A 8 -15.19 0.14 0.40
N GLY A 9 -16.02 -0.49 -0.45
CA GLY A 9 -17.40 -0.09 -0.64
C GLY A 9 -17.55 1.25 -1.37
N LYS A 10 -18.75 1.82 -1.31
CA LYS A 10 -19.06 3.11 -1.97
C LYS A 10 -18.53 4.31 -1.19
N THR A 11 -18.40 4.18 0.12
CA THR A 11 -17.97 5.23 1.06
C THR A 11 -16.79 4.72 1.90
N PRO A 12 -15.56 4.65 1.35
CA PRO A 12 -14.39 4.11 2.05
C PRO A 12 -14.13 4.77 3.40
N HIS A 13 -14.41 6.07 3.54
CA HIS A 13 -14.21 6.83 4.77
C HIS A 13 -15.13 6.39 5.92
N GLU A 14 -16.27 5.78 5.62
CA GLU A 14 -17.23 5.25 6.62
C GLU A 14 -16.98 3.76 6.94
N ASN A 15 -16.18 3.08 6.12
CA ASN A 15 -15.92 1.64 6.27
C ASN A 15 -14.77 1.38 7.25
N ILE A 16 -15.08 1.43 8.54
CA ILE A 16 -14.10 1.29 9.62
C ILE A 16 -13.37 -0.05 9.57
N GLN A 17 -14.06 -1.15 9.22
CA GLN A 17 -13.44 -2.46 9.08
C GLN A 17 -12.40 -2.45 7.95
N PHE A 18 -12.73 -1.88 6.81
CA PHE A 18 -11.79 -1.73 5.69
C PHE A 18 -10.58 -0.87 6.09
N LEU A 19 -10.81 0.26 6.76
CA LEU A 19 -9.74 1.16 7.20
C LEU A 19 -8.80 0.50 8.22
N LEU A 20 -9.32 -0.29 9.15
CA LEU A 20 -8.52 -1.06 10.09
C LEU A 20 -7.66 -2.09 9.35
N VAL A 21 -8.26 -2.86 8.45
CA VAL A 21 -7.53 -3.85 7.64
C VAL A 21 -6.45 -3.18 6.79
N LEU A 22 -6.78 -2.08 6.12
CA LEU A 22 -5.85 -1.29 5.32
C LEU A 22 -4.64 -0.83 6.13
N THR A 23 -4.87 -0.23 7.29
CA THR A 23 -3.79 0.30 8.14
C THR A 23 -2.93 -0.80 8.78
N CYS A 24 -3.51 -1.97 9.10
CA CYS A 24 -2.75 -3.14 9.50
C CYS A 24 -1.82 -3.64 8.36
N ILE A 25 -2.28 -3.62 7.11
CA ILE A 25 -1.45 -3.99 5.96
C ILE A 25 -0.33 -2.98 5.75
N LEU A 26 -0.62 -1.67 5.86
CA LEU A 26 0.42 -0.63 5.78
C LEU A 26 1.51 -0.86 6.83
N LYS A 27 1.11 -1.12 8.08
CA LYS A 27 2.03 -1.46 9.17
C LYS A 27 2.88 -2.69 8.84
N ALA A 28 2.25 -3.79 8.42
CA ALA A 28 2.94 -5.03 8.09
C ALA A 28 4.01 -4.82 7.01
N VAL A 29 3.64 -4.13 5.92
CA VAL A 29 4.55 -3.88 4.79
C VAL A 29 5.67 -2.91 5.18
N ASP A 30 5.38 -1.88 5.98
CA ASP A 30 6.38 -0.91 6.42
C ASP A 30 7.42 -1.51 7.38
N ILE A 31 6.97 -2.27 8.37
CA ILE A 31 7.86 -2.89 9.37
C ILE A 31 8.71 -3.99 8.73
N HIS A 32 8.13 -4.80 7.86
CA HIS A 32 8.77 -5.97 7.26
C HIS A 32 9.14 -5.76 5.79
N ALA A 33 9.40 -4.52 5.38
CA ALA A 33 9.76 -4.17 4.01
C ALA A 33 10.96 -4.96 3.49
N ASP A 34 12.01 -5.11 4.30
CA ASP A 34 13.21 -5.86 3.94
C ASP A 34 12.92 -7.35 3.76
N LEU A 35 12.15 -7.96 4.66
CA LEU A 35 11.77 -9.37 4.56
C LEU A 35 10.89 -9.63 3.34
N LEU A 36 9.96 -8.73 3.04
CA LEU A 36 9.12 -8.84 1.85
C LEU A 36 9.94 -8.67 0.57
N ARG A 37 10.91 -7.75 0.55
CA ARG A 37 11.85 -7.61 -0.57
C ARG A 37 12.70 -8.87 -0.73
N GLU A 38 13.24 -9.42 0.34
CA GLU A 38 14.02 -10.66 0.33
C GLU A 38 13.25 -11.84 -0.24
N SER A 39 11.94 -11.89 0.01
CA SER A 39 11.08 -12.97 -0.49
C SER A 39 11.00 -13.05 -2.02
N ALA A 40 11.38 -12.00 -2.71
CA ALA A 40 11.45 -11.90 -4.18
C ALA A 40 12.91 -11.74 -4.67
N ALA A 41 13.89 -11.93 -3.80
CA ALA A 41 15.31 -11.82 -4.13
C ALA A 41 15.81 -13.08 -4.83
N ASP A 42 16.34 -12.88 -6.01
CA ASP A 42 17.06 -13.87 -6.81
C ASP A 42 17.94 -13.12 -7.82
N VAL A 43 19.04 -13.73 -8.25
CA VAL A 43 20.07 -13.09 -9.10
C VAL A 43 19.46 -12.44 -10.34
N GLY A 44 18.55 -13.13 -11.02
CA GLY A 44 17.89 -12.59 -12.23
C GLY A 44 16.94 -11.44 -11.93
N ASN A 45 16.20 -11.54 -10.84
CA ASN A 45 15.27 -10.52 -10.42
C ASN A 45 15.96 -9.27 -9.84
N ASP A 46 17.02 -9.46 -9.08
CA ASP A 46 17.83 -8.37 -8.53
C ASP A 46 18.51 -7.57 -9.64
N HIS A 47 18.99 -8.23 -10.69
CA HIS A 47 19.52 -7.56 -11.88
C HIS A 47 18.44 -6.78 -12.65
N ARG A 48 17.20 -7.23 -12.64
CA ARG A 48 16.06 -6.57 -13.29
C ARG A 48 15.59 -5.31 -12.55
N LEU A 49 15.51 -5.37 -11.22
CA LEU A 49 14.99 -4.27 -10.39
C LEU A 49 15.99 -3.09 -10.37
N GLY A 50 15.51 -1.93 -10.78
CA GLY A 50 16.33 -0.73 -10.93
C GLY A 50 16.98 -0.58 -12.31
N ALA A 51 16.86 -1.59 -13.19
CA ALA A 51 17.27 -1.51 -14.59
C ALA A 51 16.20 -0.83 -15.47
N ASN A 52 16.46 -0.68 -16.77
CA ASN A 52 15.64 0.11 -17.69
C ASN A 52 14.14 -0.25 -17.76
N GLU A 53 13.75 -1.44 -17.36
CA GLU A 53 12.37 -1.96 -17.48
C GLU A 53 11.64 -2.13 -16.15
N ALA A 54 12.32 -1.87 -15.02
CA ALA A 54 11.71 -2.00 -13.70
C ALA A 54 12.12 -0.84 -12.77
N PRO A 55 11.21 -0.37 -11.91
CA PRO A 55 11.56 0.67 -10.93
C PRO A 55 12.61 0.16 -9.93
N PRO A 56 13.30 1.07 -9.22
CA PRO A 56 14.21 0.72 -8.14
C PRO A 56 13.56 -0.20 -7.11
N ALA A 57 14.37 -1.05 -6.48
CA ALA A 57 13.92 -1.99 -5.45
C ALA A 57 13.62 -1.30 -4.10
N ILE A 58 12.77 -0.29 -4.15
CA ILE A 58 12.25 0.45 -2.99
C ILE A 58 10.83 -0.01 -2.74
N LEU A 59 10.59 -0.67 -1.62
CA LEU A 59 9.25 -1.09 -1.27
C LEU A 59 8.40 0.11 -0.86
N SER A 60 7.29 0.31 -1.56
CA SER A 60 6.30 1.36 -1.29
C SER A 60 4.91 0.86 -1.64
N VAL A 61 3.91 1.47 -1.04
CA VAL A 61 2.50 1.11 -1.21
C VAL A 61 1.79 2.19 -2.00
N PHE A 62 1.19 1.80 -3.11
CA PHE A 62 0.29 2.65 -3.88
C PHE A 62 -1.16 2.43 -3.43
N LEU A 63 -1.88 3.50 -3.14
CA LEU A 63 -3.28 3.47 -2.70
C LEU A 63 -4.24 4.16 -3.67
N GLY A 64 -3.75 5.09 -4.47
CA GLY A 64 -4.54 5.98 -5.32
C GLY A 64 -5.05 7.21 -4.58
N GLU A 65 -5.52 8.20 -5.34
CA GLU A 65 -5.89 9.53 -4.83
C GLU A 65 -6.98 9.47 -3.75
N GLN A 66 -7.99 8.59 -3.94
CA GLN A 66 -9.12 8.49 -3.01
C GLN A 66 -8.70 8.04 -1.60
N LEU A 67 -7.93 6.96 -1.51
CA LEU A 67 -7.51 6.41 -0.22
C LEU A 67 -6.39 7.24 0.41
N GLU A 68 -5.55 7.90 -0.39
CA GLU A 68 -4.57 8.85 0.11
C GLU A 68 -5.25 10.05 0.79
N ASP A 69 -6.32 10.57 0.19
CA ASP A 69 -7.13 11.65 0.79
C ASP A 69 -7.77 11.20 2.11
N VAL A 70 -8.38 10.01 2.14
CA VAL A 70 -8.97 9.44 3.37
C VAL A 70 -7.92 9.29 4.47
N LEU A 71 -6.74 8.75 4.15
CA LEU A 71 -5.65 8.63 5.11
C LEU A 71 -5.16 9.99 5.60
N SER A 72 -5.03 10.97 4.72
CA SER A 72 -4.63 12.33 5.08
C SER A 72 -5.61 12.99 6.05
N GLN A 73 -6.91 12.77 5.87
CA GLN A 73 -7.95 13.22 6.79
C GLN A 73 -7.81 12.54 8.16
N LEU A 74 -7.65 11.21 8.19
CA LEU A 74 -7.46 10.43 9.42
C LEU A 74 -6.24 10.90 10.21
N ILE A 75 -5.12 11.16 9.53
CA ILE A 75 -3.88 11.61 10.17
C ILE A 75 -4.05 13.03 10.74
N SER A 76 -4.66 13.95 9.98
CA SER A 76 -4.74 15.36 10.36
C SER A 76 -5.81 15.65 11.42
N THR A 77 -6.99 15.05 11.29
CA THR A 77 -8.15 15.34 12.16
C THR A 77 -8.53 14.17 13.07
N GLY A 78 -8.12 12.96 12.74
CA GLY A 78 -8.53 11.72 13.41
C GLY A 78 -9.80 11.11 12.83
N GLU A 79 -10.49 11.81 11.95
CA GLU A 79 -11.71 11.37 11.30
C GLU A 79 -11.65 11.64 9.80
N ALA A 80 -12.18 10.74 8.99
CA ALA A 80 -12.39 10.98 7.57
C ALA A 80 -13.88 11.28 7.34
N THR A 81 -14.17 12.46 6.81
CA THR A 81 -15.55 12.97 6.68
C THR A 81 -16.11 12.83 5.27
N HIS A 82 -15.24 12.57 4.29
CA HIS A 82 -15.64 12.41 2.89
C HIS A 82 -14.61 11.56 2.13
N SER A 83 -15.04 11.04 0.99
CA SER A 83 -14.16 10.41 -0.01
C SER A 83 -14.29 11.15 -1.31
N ILE A 84 -13.18 11.37 -2.00
CA ILE A 84 -13.21 11.91 -3.36
C ILE A 84 -13.91 10.89 -4.25
N SER A 85 -15.11 11.22 -4.76
CA SER A 85 -15.73 10.41 -5.79
C SER A 85 -15.02 10.65 -7.12
N GLY A 86 -14.81 9.57 -7.91
CA GLY A 86 -14.15 9.68 -9.19
C GLY A 86 -14.78 10.78 -10.05
N LYS A 87 -13.95 11.68 -10.63
CA LYS A 87 -14.41 12.72 -11.52
C LYS A 87 -15.18 12.09 -12.69
N MET A 88 -16.39 12.55 -12.94
CA MET A 88 -17.10 12.21 -14.17
C MET A 88 -16.23 12.68 -15.37
N LEU A 89 -15.87 11.76 -16.24
CA LEU A 89 -15.29 12.11 -17.53
C LEU A 89 -16.43 12.63 -18.39
N GLU A 90 -16.50 13.97 -18.51
CA GLU A 90 -17.33 14.59 -19.53
C GLU A 90 -16.73 14.23 -20.90
N THR A 91 -17.36 13.30 -21.59
CA THR A 91 -16.88 12.84 -22.91
C THR A 91 -17.04 13.92 -23.98
N GLY A 92 -17.76 15.01 -23.68
CA GLY A 92 -18.05 16.10 -24.63
C GLY A 92 -18.86 15.67 -25.86
N VAL A 93 -19.26 14.42 -25.95
CA VAL A 93 -20.03 13.83 -27.04
C VAL A 93 -21.41 13.45 -26.51
N LYS A 94 -22.44 14.15 -26.98
CA LYS A 94 -23.84 14.00 -26.54
C LYS A 94 -24.45 12.59 -26.69
N THR A 95 -23.77 11.68 -27.36
CA THR A 95 -24.23 10.31 -27.62
C THR A 95 -23.54 9.22 -26.82
N LEU A 96 -22.52 9.55 -26.03
CA LEU A 96 -21.85 8.61 -25.14
C LEU A 96 -22.25 8.90 -23.68
N PRO A 97 -22.62 7.88 -22.89
CA PRO A 97 -22.86 8.08 -21.49
C PRO A 97 -21.58 8.56 -20.78
N ASP A 98 -21.74 9.43 -19.79
CA ASP A 98 -20.63 9.83 -18.93
C ASP A 98 -20.13 8.62 -18.16
N PHE A 99 -18.82 8.35 -18.27
CA PHE A 99 -18.18 7.28 -17.52
C PHE A 99 -17.56 7.87 -16.25
N MET A 100 -17.77 7.20 -15.11
CA MET A 100 -16.97 7.47 -13.93
C MET A 100 -15.53 7.13 -14.25
N LYS A 101 -14.63 8.12 -14.14
CA LYS A 101 -13.19 7.85 -14.16
C LYS A 101 -12.91 6.90 -13.00
N ASP A 102 -12.36 5.73 -13.31
CA ASP A 102 -11.93 4.80 -12.29
C ASP A 102 -10.90 5.54 -11.40
N ALA A 103 -11.26 5.75 -10.13
CA ALA A 103 -10.39 6.40 -9.16
C ALA A 103 -9.17 5.53 -8.81
N THR A 104 -9.16 4.28 -9.26
CA THR A 104 -8.02 3.38 -9.17
C THR A 104 -7.09 3.64 -10.35
N ASP A 105 -6.25 4.67 -10.25
CA ASP A 105 -5.17 4.86 -11.22
C ASP A 105 -4.22 3.66 -11.15
N ARG A 106 -4.00 3.00 -12.30
CA ARG A 106 -3.09 1.87 -12.39
C ARG A 106 -1.65 2.38 -12.41
N ASN A 107 -1.11 2.72 -11.25
CA ASN A 107 0.32 2.97 -11.16
C ASN A 107 1.09 1.65 -11.39
N ARG A 108 1.66 1.50 -12.59
CA ARG A 108 2.42 0.30 -12.97
C ARG A 108 3.82 0.27 -12.37
N THR A 109 4.25 1.35 -11.73
CA THR A 109 5.60 1.48 -11.17
C THR A 109 5.67 1.13 -9.69
N SER A 110 4.52 0.97 -9.02
CA SER A 110 4.49 0.62 -7.60
C SER A 110 4.73 -0.87 -7.39
N PRO A 111 5.64 -1.24 -6.47
CA PRO A 111 5.93 -2.63 -6.14
C PRO A 111 4.81 -3.32 -5.35
N PHE A 112 4.01 -2.55 -4.60
CA PHE A 112 2.86 -3.04 -3.84
C PHE A 112 1.67 -2.10 -4.03
N ALA A 113 0.66 -2.51 -4.78
CA ALA A 113 -0.40 -1.61 -5.23
C ALA A 113 -1.79 -2.11 -4.85
N PHE A 114 -2.59 -1.21 -4.29
CA PHE A 114 -4.02 -1.41 -4.13
C PHE A 114 -4.74 -1.21 -5.47
N THR A 115 -5.51 -2.20 -5.90
CA THR A 115 -6.19 -2.20 -7.22
C THR A 115 -7.71 -2.26 -7.09
N GLY A 116 -8.24 -1.51 -6.14
CA GLY A 116 -9.67 -1.31 -5.92
C GLY A 116 -10.30 -2.25 -4.89
N ASN A 117 -9.89 -3.50 -4.80
CA ASN A 117 -10.40 -4.47 -3.83
C ASN A 117 -9.38 -5.54 -3.41
N LYS A 118 -8.11 -5.33 -3.74
CA LYS A 118 -6.99 -6.23 -3.42
C LYS A 118 -5.67 -5.48 -3.52
N PHE A 119 -4.62 -6.07 -2.95
CA PHE A 119 -3.24 -5.67 -3.20
C PHE A 119 -2.57 -6.60 -4.21
N GLU A 120 -1.66 -6.05 -4.99
CA GLU A 120 -0.79 -6.77 -5.91
C GLU A 120 0.66 -6.51 -5.54
N PHE A 121 1.40 -7.57 -5.19
CA PHE A 121 2.84 -7.52 -5.02
C PHE A 121 3.52 -7.80 -6.35
N ARG A 122 4.26 -6.83 -6.88
CA ARG A 122 4.72 -6.82 -8.27
C ARG A 122 6.24 -6.96 -8.42
N MET A 123 6.94 -7.30 -7.34
CA MET A 123 8.40 -7.45 -7.36
C MET A 123 8.88 -8.83 -7.80
N VAL A 124 8.02 -9.83 -7.79
CA VAL A 124 8.37 -11.22 -8.12
C VAL A 124 8.74 -11.35 -9.60
N GLY A 125 9.84 -12.03 -9.90
CA GLY A 125 10.26 -12.32 -11.26
C GLY A 125 9.29 -13.26 -11.98
N SER A 126 9.21 -13.16 -13.31
CA SER A 126 8.24 -13.91 -14.14
C SER A 126 8.42 -15.42 -14.10
N GLN A 127 9.61 -15.90 -13.72
CA GLN A 127 9.95 -17.32 -13.62
C GLN A 127 10.04 -17.81 -12.17
N ASP A 128 9.85 -16.92 -11.20
CA ASP A 128 10.00 -17.23 -9.79
C ASP A 128 8.73 -17.82 -9.22
N SER A 129 8.90 -18.60 -8.15
CA SER A 129 7.77 -19.11 -7.38
C SER A 129 7.16 -18.01 -6.52
N ILE A 130 5.83 -17.88 -6.56
CA ILE A 130 5.08 -16.98 -5.68
C ILE A 130 4.90 -17.54 -4.26
N ALA A 131 5.39 -18.75 -3.98
CA ALA A 131 5.16 -19.39 -2.69
C ALA A 131 5.79 -18.62 -1.53
N GLN A 132 7.06 -18.23 -1.67
CA GLN A 132 7.78 -17.51 -0.63
C GLN A 132 7.20 -16.12 -0.36
N PRO A 133 6.95 -15.26 -1.37
CA PRO A 133 6.26 -13.99 -1.15
C PRO A 133 4.88 -14.15 -0.49
N ASN A 134 4.11 -15.15 -0.87
CA ASN A 134 2.80 -15.40 -0.25
C ASN A 134 2.93 -15.83 1.22
N VAL A 135 3.90 -16.67 1.56
CA VAL A 135 4.17 -17.05 2.96
C VAL A 135 4.54 -15.82 3.78
N VAL A 136 5.47 -15.01 3.28
CA VAL A 136 5.90 -13.78 3.97
C VAL A 136 4.72 -12.83 4.14
N LEU A 137 3.97 -12.51 3.08
CA LEU A 137 2.82 -11.60 3.15
C LEU A 137 1.78 -12.06 4.16
N ASN A 138 1.38 -13.35 4.13
CA ASN A 138 0.42 -13.86 5.08
C ASN A 138 0.93 -13.80 6.52
N THR A 139 2.22 -14.06 6.75
CA THR A 139 2.82 -14.05 8.08
C THR A 139 2.88 -12.64 8.67
N ILE A 140 3.41 -11.66 7.92
CA ILE A 140 3.53 -10.28 8.41
C ILE A 140 2.17 -9.61 8.63
N VAL A 141 1.19 -9.92 7.78
CA VAL A 141 -0.18 -9.40 7.96
C VAL A 141 -0.86 -10.08 9.16
N ALA A 142 -0.67 -11.39 9.35
CA ALA A 142 -1.19 -12.09 10.52
C ALA A 142 -0.61 -11.53 11.83
N GLU A 143 0.69 -11.20 11.86
CA GLU A 143 1.32 -10.55 13.01
C GLU A 143 0.70 -9.18 13.30
N ALA A 144 0.55 -8.32 12.27
CA ALA A 144 -0.08 -7.01 12.45
C ALA A 144 -1.53 -7.11 12.96
N PHE A 145 -2.29 -8.11 12.50
CA PHE A 145 -3.63 -8.37 13.02
C PHE A 145 -3.62 -8.89 14.46
N ALA A 146 -2.68 -9.77 14.82
CA ALA A 146 -2.56 -10.26 16.19
C ALA A 146 -2.28 -9.10 17.17
N GLU A 147 -1.35 -8.21 16.82
CA GLU A 147 -1.06 -7.03 17.62
C GLU A 147 -2.26 -6.07 17.74
N ALA A 148 -2.99 -5.87 16.63
CA ALA A 148 -4.21 -5.06 16.65
C ALA A 148 -5.28 -5.68 17.56
N CYS A 149 -5.49 -7.00 17.50
CA CYS A 149 -6.41 -7.71 18.38
C CYS A 149 -5.98 -7.57 19.86
N ASP A 150 -4.69 -7.73 20.15
CA ASP A 150 -4.17 -7.61 21.50
C ASP A 150 -4.36 -6.20 22.11
N GLU A 151 -4.31 -5.16 21.29
CA GLU A 151 -4.61 -3.79 21.72
C GLU A 151 -6.12 -3.59 21.94
N LEU A 152 -6.96 -4.06 21.00
CA LEU A 152 -8.41 -3.86 21.03
C LEU A 152 -9.09 -4.69 22.14
N GLU A 153 -8.59 -5.91 22.45
CA GLU A 153 -9.14 -6.75 23.53
C GLU A 153 -8.95 -6.14 24.94
N LYS A 154 -7.99 -5.23 25.09
CA LYS A 154 -7.68 -4.56 26.36
C LYS A 154 -8.44 -3.24 26.54
N ALA A 155 -9.17 -2.80 25.53
CA ALA A 155 -9.83 -1.50 25.53
C ALA A 155 -11.17 -1.55 26.29
N ASP A 156 -11.39 -0.54 27.13
CA ASP A 156 -12.69 -0.36 27.82
C ASP A 156 -13.79 0.13 26.86
N ASP A 157 -13.42 0.94 25.87
CA ASP A 157 -14.30 1.43 24.80
C ASP A 157 -13.74 0.94 23.45
N PHE A 158 -14.37 -0.09 22.91
CA PHE A 158 -13.92 -0.76 21.69
C PHE A 158 -14.00 0.16 20.46
N ASP A 159 -15.09 0.91 20.29
CA ASP A 159 -15.30 1.76 19.12
C ASP A 159 -14.27 2.89 19.09
N MET A 160 -14.02 3.53 20.23
CA MET A 160 -13.00 4.56 20.34
C MET A 160 -11.59 3.97 20.07
N ALA A 161 -11.29 2.80 20.63
CA ALA A 161 -10.00 2.14 20.46
C ALA A 161 -9.72 1.78 19.01
N VAL A 162 -10.72 1.35 18.25
CA VAL A 162 -10.56 1.06 16.80
C VAL A 162 -10.20 2.34 16.04
N HIS A 163 -10.89 3.46 16.30
CA HIS A 163 -10.56 4.74 15.66
C HIS A 163 -9.14 5.23 16.00
N ASP A 164 -8.77 5.14 17.27
CA ASP A 164 -7.43 5.53 17.74
C ASP A 164 -6.34 4.64 17.11
N LEU A 165 -6.60 3.35 16.98
CA LEU A 165 -5.67 2.40 16.38
C LEU A 165 -5.48 2.67 14.88
N ILE A 166 -6.56 2.91 14.14
CA ILE A 166 -6.51 3.30 12.72
C ILE A 166 -5.67 4.56 12.55
N LYS A 167 -5.94 5.61 13.35
CA LYS A 167 -5.18 6.86 13.32
C LYS A 167 -3.70 6.64 13.65
N LYS A 168 -3.41 5.87 14.69
CA LYS A 168 -2.05 5.52 15.10
C LYS A 168 -1.29 4.86 13.96
N TYR A 169 -1.83 3.77 13.39
CA TYR A 169 -1.16 3.03 12.32
C TYR A 169 -1.04 3.85 11.03
N ALA A 170 -2.06 4.62 10.66
CA ALA A 170 -1.98 5.53 9.53
C ALA A 170 -0.85 6.56 9.71
N THR A 171 -0.72 7.15 10.89
CA THR A 171 0.30 8.16 11.20
C THR A 171 1.72 7.57 11.22
N GLU A 172 1.90 6.42 11.88
CA GLU A 172 3.21 5.80 12.06
C GLU A 172 3.77 5.24 10.74
N HIS A 173 2.89 4.73 9.85
CA HIS A 173 3.28 4.00 8.66
C HIS A 173 2.98 4.73 7.34
N GLN A 174 2.60 6.02 7.37
CA GLN A 174 2.38 6.83 6.16
C GLN A 174 3.63 6.94 5.27
N ARG A 175 4.83 6.79 5.84
CA ARG A 175 6.09 6.94 5.10
C ARG A 175 6.22 5.97 3.92
N ILE A 176 5.56 4.79 4.00
CA ILE A 176 5.63 3.78 2.94
C ILE A 176 4.65 4.06 1.79
N VAL A 177 3.67 4.96 2.00
CA VAL A 177 2.68 5.30 0.97
C VAL A 177 3.28 6.23 -0.07
N PHE A 178 3.24 5.81 -1.34
CA PHE A 178 3.69 6.61 -2.46
C PHE A 178 2.83 6.37 -3.71
N ASN A 179 2.18 7.43 -4.20
CA ASN A 179 1.28 7.37 -5.35
C ASN A 179 1.90 7.94 -6.64
N GLY A 180 3.18 8.31 -6.60
CA GLY A 180 3.90 8.91 -7.71
C GLY A 180 4.55 7.90 -8.67
N ASN A 181 5.40 8.42 -9.55
CA ASN A 181 6.16 7.62 -10.52
C ASN A 181 7.43 7.02 -9.87
N GLY A 182 7.45 5.70 -9.70
CA GLY A 182 8.56 4.95 -9.11
C GLY A 182 9.88 4.98 -9.90
N TYR A 183 9.85 5.38 -11.18
CA TYR A 183 11.06 5.55 -12.01
C TYR A 183 11.78 6.89 -11.81
N SER A 184 11.17 7.85 -11.11
CA SER A 184 11.76 9.18 -10.98
C SER A 184 12.94 9.20 -10.00
N GLU A 185 14.02 9.89 -10.36
CA GLU A 185 15.15 10.13 -9.45
C GLU A 185 14.70 10.84 -8.16
N ALA A 186 13.75 11.76 -8.28
CA ALA A 186 13.15 12.44 -7.13
C ALA A 186 12.48 11.47 -6.13
N TRP A 187 12.00 10.31 -6.61
CA TRP A 187 11.48 9.27 -5.71
C TRP A 187 12.60 8.60 -4.91
N VAL A 188 13.73 8.32 -5.53
CA VAL A 188 14.88 7.73 -4.84
C VAL A 188 15.35 8.62 -3.70
N GLU A 189 15.49 9.93 -3.95
CA GLU A 189 15.86 10.93 -2.93
C GLU A 189 14.81 11.03 -1.82
N GLU A 190 13.53 11.04 -2.19
CA GLU A 190 12.42 11.09 -1.22
C GLU A 190 12.34 9.82 -0.38
N ALA A 191 12.55 8.65 -0.96
CA ALA A 191 12.57 7.38 -0.25
C ALA A 191 13.70 7.33 0.77
N GLU A 192 14.90 7.81 0.41
CA GLU A 192 16.02 7.94 1.34
C GLU A 192 15.67 8.89 2.51
N ARG A 193 15.07 10.05 2.20
CA ARG A 193 14.60 11.00 3.23
C ARG A 193 13.58 10.39 4.18
N ARG A 194 12.72 9.48 3.68
CA ARG A 194 11.74 8.74 4.48
C ARG A 194 12.33 7.55 5.24
N GLY A 195 13.61 7.23 5.01
CA GLY A 195 14.27 6.07 5.60
C GLY A 195 13.80 4.74 5.00
N LEU A 196 13.34 4.76 3.74
CA LEU A 196 12.99 3.55 2.99
C LEU A 196 14.23 3.02 2.27
N PRO A 197 14.64 1.75 2.51
CA PRO A 197 15.85 1.22 1.92
C PRO A 197 15.67 0.98 0.41
N ASN A 198 16.69 1.36 -0.37
CA ASN A 198 16.83 0.96 -1.75
C ASN A 198 17.69 -0.31 -1.82
N ARG A 199 17.12 -1.42 -2.27
CA ARG A 199 17.76 -2.74 -2.38
C ARG A 199 17.98 -3.13 -3.85
N SER A 200 18.33 -2.18 -4.70
CA SER A 200 18.78 -2.46 -6.07
C SER A 200 20.23 -2.99 -6.10
N GLU A 201 20.64 -3.61 -7.19
CA GLU A 201 21.95 -4.27 -7.35
C GLU A 201 23.14 -3.32 -7.09
N GLU A 202 23.01 -2.03 -7.43
CA GLU A 202 24.05 -1.04 -7.20
C GLU A 202 24.46 -0.89 -5.72
N HIS A 203 23.52 -1.14 -4.79
CA HIS A 203 23.80 -1.09 -3.36
C HIS A 203 24.32 -2.41 -2.77
N THR A 204 24.12 -3.54 -3.46
CA THR A 204 24.65 -4.84 -3.00
C THR A 204 26.10 -5.05 -3.40
N SER A 205 26.58 -4.37 -4.45
CA SER A 205 27.98 -4.46 -4.90
C SER A 205 28.96 -3.73 -3.98
N GLU A 206 28.51 -2.79 -3.15
CA GLU A 206 29.36 -2.11 -2.15
C GLU A 206 29.61 -2.95 -0.88
N LEU A 207 28.90 -4.07 -0.72
CA LEU A 207 29.03 -4.97 0.44
C LEU A 207 29.88 -6.22 0.16
N GLN A 208 30.47 -6.34 -1.04
CA GLN A 208 31.44 -7.36 -1.40
C GLN A 208 32.86 -6.79 -1.45
#